data_d8bb3f1e1c710e59ed0fb832e6b701d8
#
_entry.id   d8bb3f1e1c710e59ed0fb832e6b701d8
#
_cell.length_a   1.000
_cell.length_b   1.000
_cell.length_c   1.000
_cell.angle_alpha   90.00
_cell.angle_beta   90.00
_cell.angle_gamma   90.00
#
_symmetry.space_group_name_H-M   'P 1'
#
loop_
_entity.id
_entity.type
_entity.pdbx_description
1 polymer ?
#
loop_
_entity_poly.entity_id
_entity_poly.type
_entity_poly.pdbx_seq_one_letter_code
_entity_poly.pdbx_strand_id
1 'polypeptide(L)'
;MPDARVCVLGGGPAGDVAALRAAQLGAEVVLVERDLLGGTCVNRGCIPTKALLAGSELVERLSDAAAWGIAVGEVGVDWAVMRDRAMGIAERMRAGVEGACAKRGVEIVRGDGWLSGPGVVSVDTEDGEIEVHAPTVVIATGSEPARLPLFDFDHPAVLTSTSALRMERLPASMVIVGGGIIGCEFASMLAPLGCSVTLVEALP
;
A
#
# COMPACT_ATOMS: atom_id res chain seq x y z
N MET A 1 -15.14 -30.01 -1.08
CA MET A 1 -15.73 -30.04 -2.41
C MET A 1 -14.58 -30.22 -3.38
N PRO A 2 -14.38 -31.39 -3.98
CA PRO A 2 -13.43 -31.52 -5.05
C PRO A 2 -14.01 -30.72 -6.22
N ASP A 3 -13.24 -29.95 -6.93
CA ASP A 3 -13.55 -29.12 -8.11
C ASP A 3 -13.92 -27.65 -7.88
N ALA A 4 -13.71 -27.08 -6.70
CA ALA A 4 -13.86 -25.64 -6.52
C ALA A 4 -12.59 -24.94 -7.01
N ARG A 5 -12.55 -24.51 -8.28
CA ARG A 5 -11.54 -23.60 -8.79
C ARG A 5 -11.98 -22.15 -8.56
N VAL A 6 -11.11 -21.34 -7.98
CA VAL A 6 -11.38 -19.93 -7.68
C VAL A 6 -10.31 -19.08 -8.35
N CYS A 7 -10.72 -18.10 -9.14
CA CYS A 7 -9.84 -17.05 -9.63
C CYS A 7 -10.03 -15.79 -8.79
N VAL A 8 -8.94 -15.25 -8.25
CA VAL A 8 -8.93 -13.99 -7.52
C VAL A 8 -8.23 -12.95 -8.36
N LEU A 9 -8.93 -11.89 -8.74
CA LEU A 9 -8.42 -10.79 -9.55
C LEU A 9 -7.99 -9.64 -8.64
N GLY A 10 -6.68 -9.47 -8.50
CA GLY A 10 -6.01 -8.51 -7.63
C GLY A 10 -5.45 -9.14 -6.35
N GLY A 11 -4.16 -8.95 -6.09
CA GLY A 11 -3.40 -9.52 -4.97
C GLY A 11 -3.15 -8.54 -3.81
N GLY A 12 -4.05 -7.55 -3.61
CA GLY A 12 -4.05 -6.70 -2.43
C GLY A 12 -4.66 -7.39 -1.20
N PRO A 13 -4.84 -6.70 -0.04
CA PRO A 13 -5.29 -7.32 1.21
C PRO A 13 -6.64 -8.04 1.13
N ALA A 14 -7.52 -7.63 0.24
CA ALA A 14 -8.77 -8.35 0.00
C ALA A 14 -8.53 -9.64 -0.78
N GLY A 15 -7.68 -9.58 -1.81
CA GLY A 15 -7.43 -10.71 -2.70
C GLY A 15 -6.52 -11.77 -2.09
N ASP A 16 -5.41 -11.38 -1.44
CA ASP A 16 -4.49 -12.32 -0.80
C ASP A 16 -5.18 -13.11 0.33
N VAL A 17 -5.99 -12.43 1.16
CA VAL A 17 -6.79 -13.08 2.21
C VAL A 17 -7.85 -14.01 1.61
N ALA A 18 -8.54 -13.58 0.54
CA ALA A 18 -9.53 -14.42 -0.14
C ALA A 18 -8.87 -15.68 -0.75
N ALA A 19 -7.75 -15.50 -1.46
CA ALA A 19 -7.00 -16.58 -2.08
C ALA A 19 -6.48 -17.59 -1.04
N LEU A 20 -5.84 -17.10 0.02
CA LEU A 20 -5.33 -17.94 1.10
C LEU A 20 -6.46 -18.68 1.80
N ARG A 21 -7.62 -18.02 2.02
CA ARG A 21 -8.75 -18.67 2.66
C ARG A 21 -9.41 -19.73 1.77
N ALA A 22 -9.57 -19.46 0.49
CA ALA A 22 -10.09 -20.44 -0.46
C ALA A 22 -9.19 -21.68 -0.54
N ALA A 23 -7.87 -21.49 -0.62
CA ALA A 23 -6.89 -22.58 -0.61
C ALA A 23 -6.93 -23.39 0.70
N GLN A 24 -7.10 -22.73 1.85
CA GLN A 24 -7.29 -23.42 3.15
C GLN A 24 -8.53 -24.30 3.20
N LEU A 25 -9.57 -23.94 2.46
CA LEU A 25 -10.82 -24.70 2.34
C LEU A 25 -10.75 -25.80 1.27
N GLY A 26 -9.60 -25.96 0.62
CA GLY A 26 -9.34 -27.02 -0.36
C GLY A 26 -9.69 -26.64 -1.81
N ALA A 27 -9.90 -25.37 -2.11
CA ALA A 27 -10.07 -24.94 -3.49
C ALA A 27 -8.71 -24.87 -4.23
N GLU A 28 -8.74 -25.14 -5.55
CA GLU A 28 -7.68 -24.75 -6.46
C GLU A 28 -7.77 -23.24 -6.70
N VAL A 29 -6.71 -22.49 -6.44
CA VAL A 29 -6.77 -21.02 -6.48
C VAL A 29 -5.73 -20.47 -7.44
N VAL A 30 -6.20 -19.62 -8.36
CA VAL A 30 -5.37 -18.76 -9.21
C VAL A 30 -5.55 -17.32 -8.75
N LEU A 31 -4.45 -16.64 -8.42
CA LEU A 31 -4.41 -15.24 -8.04
C LEU A 31 -3.72 -14.45 -9.16
N VAL A 32 -4.48 -13.55 -9.78
CA VAL A 32 -3.98 -12.67 -10.84
C VAL A 32 -3.58 -11.33 -10.24
N GLU A 33 -2.33 -10.90 -10.45
CA GLU A 33 -1.82 -9.61 -9.96
C GLU A 33 -0.92 -8.94 -10.99
N ARG A 34 -1.23 -7.68 -11.31
CA ARG A 34 -0.49 -6.91 -12.33
C ARG A 34 0.82 -6.31 -11.83
N ASP A 35 0.99 -6.17 -10.50
CA ASP A 35 2.14 -5.49 -9.89
C ASP A 35 2.65 -6.33 -8.72
N LEU A 36 2.74 -5.78 -7.53
CA LEU A 36 3.30 -6.41 -6.35
C LEU A 36 2.20 -6.98 -5.45
N LEU A 37 2.35 -8.24 -5.01
CA LEU A 37 1.47 -8.83 -4.00
C LEU A 37 1.43 -7.98 -2.72
N GLY A 38 0.29 -8.01 -2.02
CA GLY A 38 0.00 -7.13 -0.91
C GLY A 38 -0.59 -5.78 -1.34
N GLY A 39 -0.62 -5.49 -2.65
CA GLY A 39 -1.29 -4.34 -3.25
C GLY A 39 -0.87 -2.99 -2.67
N THR A 40 -1.78 -2.02 -2.72
CA THR A 40 -1.54 -0.66 -2.24
C THR A 40 -1.17 -0.63 -0.76
N CYS A 41 -1.88 -1.36 0.10
CA CYS A 41 -1.69 -1.31 1.55
C CYS A 41 -0.26 -1.71 1.95
N VAL A 42 0.25 -2.82 1.45
CA VAL A 42 1.59 -3.33 1.81
C VAL A 42 2.68 -2.49 1.16
N ASN A 43 2.55 -2.15 -0.13
CA ASN A 43 3.67 -1.63 -0.91
C ASN A 43 3.75 -0.10 -0.96
N ARG A 44 2.60 0.62 -0.84
CA ARG A 44 2.52 2.07 -1.06
C ARG A 44 1.41 2.76 -0.27
N GLY A 45 1.00 2.20 0.86
CA GLY A 45 -0.10 2.70 1.71
C GLY A 45 0.15 2.43 3.18
N CYS A 46 -0.70 1.59 3.77
CA CYS A 46 -0.77 1.39 5.22
C CYS A 46 0.58 1.05 5.87
N ILE A 47 1.29 0.07 5.33
CA ILE A 47 2.50 -0.44 5.98
C ILE A 47 3.63 0.60 6.01
N PRO A 48 4.06 1.18 4.86
CA PRO A 48 5.10 2.20 4.91
C PRO A 48 4.65 3.46 5.68
N THR A 49 3.38 3.86 5.58
CA THR A 49 2.86 5.00 6.36
C THR A 49 2.97 4.75 7.86
N LYS A 50 2.54 3.59 8.37
CA LYS A 50 2.61 3.26 9.79
C LYS A 50 4.05 3.12 10.29
N ALA A 51 4.95 2.64 9.43
CA ALA A 51 6.38 2.57 9.76
C ALA A 51 7.01 3.97 9.90
N LEU A 52 6.62 4.92 9.03
CA LEU A 52 7.04 6.33 9.12
C LEU A 52 6.41 7.04 10.32
N LEU A 53 5.10 6.83 10.56
CA LEU A 53 4.40 7.37 11.73
C LEU A 53 5.08 6.96 13.04
N ALA A 54 5.44 5.69 13.19
CA ALA A 54 6.14 5.21 14.36
C ALA A 54 7.48 5.92 14.60
N GLY A 55 8.20 6.27 13.52
CA GLY A 55 9.42 7.09 13.61
C GLY A 55 9.14 8.54 14.00
N SER A 56 8.08 9.12 13.44
CA SER A 56 7.63 10.48 13.76
C SER A 56 7.16 10.60 15.21
N GLU A 57 6.38 9.65 15.70
CA GLU A 57 5.96 9.56 17.10
C GLU A 57 7.17 9.46 18.05
N LEU A 58 8.23 8.75 17.65
CA LEU A 58 9.46 8.70 18.45
C LEU A 58 10.12 10.08 18.54
N VAL A 59 10.21 10.83 17.44
CA VAL A 59 10.75 12.20 17.43
C VAL A 59 9.93 13.11 18.36
N GLU A 60 8.60 13.05 18.27
CA GLU A 60 7.69 13.82 19.13
C GLU A 60 7.91 13.50 20.61
N ARG A 61 7.96 12.21 20.97
CA ARG A 61 8.22 11.77 22.35
C ARG A 61 9.58 12.21 22.88
N LEU A 62 10.61 12.21 22.04
CA LEU A 62 11.94 12.72 22.41
C LEU A 62 11.92 14.23 22.64
N SER A 63 11.16 14.97 21.85
CA SER A 63 10.99 16.42 22.02
C SER A 63 10.27 16.76 23.34
N ASP A 64 9.35 15.92 23.79
CA ASP A 64 8.58 16.09 25.01
C ASP A 64 9.26 15.48 26.26
N ALA A 65 10.41 14.83 26.10
CA ALA A 65 11.09 14.09 27.17
C ALA A 65 11.42 14.93 28.40
N ALA A 66 11.70 16.23 28.21
CA ALA A 66 11.99 17.16 29.31
C ALA A 66 10.82 17.32 30.28
N ALA A 67 9.57 17.21 29.82
CA ALA A 67 8.38 17.24 30.67
C ALA A 67 8.32 16.05 31.65
N TRP A 68 9.03 14.98 31.35
CA TRP A 68 9.17 13.79 32.19
C TRP A 68 10.47 13.78 33.03
N GLY A 69 11.25 14.86 33.00
CA GLY A 69 12.55 14.94 33.68
C GLY A 69 13.67 14.15 32.98
N ILE A 70 13.48 13.79 31.72
CA ILE A 70 14.45 13.05 30.92
C ILE A 70 15.23 14.05 30.05
N ALA A 71 16.55 14.11 30.23
CA ALA A 71 17.42 14.93 29.40
C ALA A 71 17.74 14.19 28.07
N VAL A 72 17.38 14.80 26.96
CA VAL A 72 17.73 14.33 25.61
C VAL A 72 18.57 15.41 24.94
N GLY A 73 19.64 15.00 24.24
CA GLY A 73 20.44 15.92 23.44
C GLY A 73 19.72 16.33 22.15
N GLU A 74 20.47 16.93 21.22
CA GLU A 74 19.92 17.31 19.92
C GLU A 74 19.37 16.07 19.15
N VAL A 75 18.13 16.16 18.71
CA VAL A 75 17.47 15.10 17.93
C VAL A 75 17.52 15.47 16.47
N GLY A 76 18.39 14.80 15.70
CA GLY A 76 18.44 14.91 14.24
C GLY A 76 17.58 13.86 13.55
N VAL A 77 16.97 14.22 12.42
CA VAL A 77 16.17 13.32 11.60
C VAL A 77 16.84 13.11 10.24
N ASP A 78 17.16 11.86 9.92
CA ASP A 78 17.55 11.45 8.58
C ASP A 78 16.34 10.84 7.87
N TRP A 79 15.70 11.63 7.01
CA TRP A 79 14.53 11.20 6.27
C TRP A 79 14.80 10.01 5.34
N ALA A 80 15.97 9.97 4.70
CA ALA A 80 16.30 8.87 3.79
C ALA A 80 16.37 7.53 4.54
N VAL A 81 17.00 7.52 5.71
CA VAL A 81 17.06 6.32 6.56
C VAL A 81 15.67 5.91 7.04
N MET A 82 14.82 6.86 7.45
CA MET A 82 13.44 6.57 7.87
C MET A 82 12.62 5.97 6.74
N ARG A 83 12.67 6.60 5.56
CA ARG A 83 11.99 6.14 4.35
C ARG A 83 12.45 4.74 3.95
N ASP A 84 13.74 4.52 3.86
CA ASP A 84 14.30 3.23 3.42
C ASP A 84 13.97 2.11 4.41
N ARG A 85 13.95 2.41 5.72
CA ARG A 85 13.47 1.50 6.75
C ARG A 85 12.01 1.12 6.52
N ALA A 86 11.14 2.10 6.22
CA ALA A 86 9.72 1.87 5.97
C ALA A 86 9.49 1.01 4.73
N MET A 87 10.23 1.29 3.64
CA MET A 87 10.18 0.48 2.42
C MET A 87 10.69 -0.96 2.66
N GLY A 88 11.75 -1.13 3.42
CA GLY A 88 12.25 -2.46 3.80
C GLY A 88 11.27 -3.27 4.67
N ILE A 89 10.44 -2.61 5.49
CA ILE A 89 9.34 -3.27 6.22
C ILE A 89 8.28 -3.77 5.23
N ALA A 90 7.86 -2.91 4.28
CA ALA A 90 6.89 -3.27 3.25
C ALA A 90 7.37 -4.47 2.41
N GLU A 91 8.63 -4.48 2.03
CA GLU A 91 9.24 -5.58 1.27
C GLU A 91 9.22 -6.91 2.02
N ARG A 92 9.57 -6.91 3.30
CA ARG A 92 9.50 -8.12 4.13
C ARG A 92 8.06 -8.63 4.28
N MET A 93 7.09 -7.73 4.41
CA MET A 93 5.67 -8.12 4.48
C MET A 93 5.19 -8.71 3.15
N ARG A 94 5.56 -8.11 2.02
CA ARG A 94 5.27 -8.67 0.69
C ARG A 94 5.84 -10.07 0.54
N ALA A 95 7.11 -10.28 0.87
CA ALA A 95 7.73 -11.60 0.83
C ALA A 95 7.00 -12.62 1.73
N GLY A 96 6.45 -12.17 2.86
CA GLY A 96 5.60 -12.99 3.72
C GLY A 96 4.30 -13.42 3.05
N VAL A 97 3.62 -12.50 2.32
CA VAL A 97 2.41 -12.82 1.55
C VAL A 97 2.72 -13.81 0.43
N GLU A 98 3.79 -13.55 -0.33
CA GLU A 98 4.27 -14.45 -1.41
C GLU A 98 4.58 -15.86 -0.88
N GLY A 99 5.29 -15.95 0.23
CA GLY A 99 5.60 -17.21 0.88
C GLY A 99 4.37 -17.94 1.41
N ALA A 100 3.37 -17.21 1.91
CA ALA A 100 2.10 -17.79 2.37
C ALA A 100 1.29 -18.36 1.21
N CYS A 101 1.22 -17.65 0.08
CA CYS A 101 0.57 -18.12 -1.15
C CYS A 101 1.26 -19.39 -1.68
N ALA A 102 2.58 -19.37 -1.81
CA ALA A 102 3.35 -20.52 -2.26
C ALA A 102 3.15 -21.76 -1.37
N LYS A 103 3.20 -21.57 -0.03
CA LYS A 103 2.99 -22.66 0.94
C LYS A 103 1.58 -23.29 0.84
N ARG A 104 0.60 -22.55 0.36
CA ARG A 104 -0.78 -23.02 0.20
C ARG A 104 -1.10 -23.50 -1.22
N GLY A 105 -0.13 -23.49 -2.12
CA GLY A 105 -0.33 -23.91 -3.50
C GLY A 105 -1.21 -22.95 -4.30
N VAL A 106 -1.27 -21.67 -3.93
CA VAL A 106 -1.93 -20.63 -4.72
C VAL A 106 -1.06 -20.36 -5.94
N GLU A 107 -1.62 -20.57 -7.13
CA GLU A 107 -0.98 -20.21 -8.38
C GLU A 107 -1.04 -18.68 -8.56
N ILE A 108 0.10 -18.03 -8.77
CA ILE A 108 0.18 -16.58 -9.01
C ILE A 108 0.45 -16.35 -10.48
N VAL A 109 -0.51 -15.71 -11.15
CA VAL A 109 -0.37 -15.25 -12.54
C VAL A 109 -0.07 -13.76 -12.54
N ARG A 110 1.10 -13.39 -13.09
CA ARG A 110 1.52 -11.99 -13.22
C ARG A 110 1.00 -11.42 -14.53
N GLY A 111 0.20 -10.35 -14.46
CA GLY A 111 -0.35 -9.69 -15.62
C GLY A 111 -1.56 -8.83 -15.30
N ASP A 112 -1.97 -8.04 -16.27
CA ASP A 112 -3.17 -7.22 -16.17
C ASP A 112 -4.38 -8.05 -16.58
N GLY A 113 -5.26 -8.30 -15.61
CA GLY A 113 -6.39 -9.18 -15.77
C GLY A 113 -7.71 -8.44 -15.84
N TRP A 114 -8.63 -8.94 -16.66
CA TRP A 114 -10.01 -8.45 -16.74
C TRP A 114 -11.01 -9.60 -16.92
N LEU A 115 -12.25 -9.34 -16.51
CA LEU A 115 -13.33 -10.30 -16.68
C LEU A 115 -13.80 -10.25 -18.14
N SER A 116 -13.53 -11.29 -18.93
CA SER A 116 -13.89 -11.39 -20.36
C SER A 116 -15.19 -12.13 -20.60
N GLY A 117 -15.68 -12.89 -19.61
CA GLY A 117 -16.93 -13.63 -19.69
C GLY A 117 -17.32 -14.27 -18.35
N PRO A 118 -18.49 -14.92 -18.28
CA PRO A 118 -18.89 -15.63 -17.08
C PRO A 118 -17.87 -16.73 -16.72
N GLY A 119 -17.16 -16.54 -15.58
CA GLY A 119 -16.15 -17.49 -15.14
C GLY A 119 -14.85 -17.48 -15.96
N VAL A 120 -14.61 -16.46 -16.80
CA VAL A 120 -13.41 -16.33 -17.61
C VAL A 120 -12.71 -15.02 -17.30
N VAL A 121 -11.45 -15.09 -16.90
CA VAL A 121 -10.55 -13.96 -16.68
C VAL A 121 -9.45 -14.04 -17.73
N SER A 122 -9.40 -13.06 -18.65
CA SER A 122 -8.25 -12.88 -19.53
C SER A 122 -7.15 -12.12 -18.80
N VAL A 123 -5.90 -12.48 -19.06
CA VAL A 123 -4.73 -11.88 -18.43
C VAL A 123 -3.68 -11.59 -19.50
N ASP A 124 -3.30 -10.33 -19.63
CA ASP A 124 -2.16 -9.90 -20.45
C ASP A 124 -0.88 -10.07 -19.63
N THR A 125 -0.08 -11.05 -20.01
CA THR A 125 1.18 -11.40 -19.36
C THR A 125 2.37 -10.99 -20.25
N GLU A 126 3.58 -11.02 -19.70
CA GLU A 126 4.80 -10.77 -20.46
C GLU A 126 4.98 -11.75 -21.64
N ASP A 127 4.41 -12.96 -21.51
CA ASP A 127 4.49 -14.03 -22.54
C ASP A 127 3.28 -14.04 -23.49
N GLY A 128 2.35 -13.10 -23.36
CA GLY A 128 1.13 -12.98 -24.14
C GLY A 128 -0.15 -13.16 -23.34
N GLU A 129 -1.28 -13.05 -24.02
CA GLU A 129 -2.60 -13.18 -23.39
C GLU A 129 -2.93 -14.65 -23.09
N ILE A 130 -3.42 -14.90 -21.89
CA ILE A 130 -3.93 -16.20 -21.44
C ILE A 130 -5.33 -16.06 -20.85
N GLU A 131 -6.07 -17.17 -20.80
CA GLU A 131 -7.36 -17.24 -20.12
C GLU A 131 -7.30 -18.14 -18.87
N VAL A 132 -7.85 -17.64 -17.78
CA VAL A 132 -8.08 -18.38 -16.54
C VAL A 132 -9.57 -18.68 -16.41
N HIS A 133 -9.92 -19.96 -16.47
CA HIS A 133 -11.29 -20.41 -16.31
C HIS A 133 -11.55 -20.87 -14.88
N ALA A 134 -12.51 -20.25 -14.21
CA ALA A 134 -12.93 -20.60 -12.84
C ALA A 134 -14.43 -20.33 -12.66
N PRO A 135 -15.20 -21.28 -12.10
CA PRO A 135 -16.63 -21.08 -11.85
C PRO A 135 -16.91 -19.97 -10.81
N THR A 136 -15.89 -19.62 -10.00
CA THR A 136 -15.96 -18.53 -9.03
C THR A 136 -14.85 -17.53 -9.30
N VAL A 137 -15.22 -16.26 -9.50
CA VAL A 137 -14.26 -15.15 -9.64
C VAL A 137 -14.48 -14.17 -8.50
N VAL A 138 -13.42 -13.85 -7.77
CA VAL A 138 -13.39 -12.82 -6.74
C VAL A 138 -12.73 -11.57 -7.30
N ILE A 139 -13.47 -10.47 -7.42
CA ILE A 139 -12.94 -9.18 -7.89
C ILE A 139 -12.40 -8.41 -6.69
N ALA A 140 -11.08 -8.24 -6.63
CA ALA A 140 -10.35 -7.55 -5.56
C ALA A 140 -9.32 -6.54 -6.13
N THR A 141 -9.70 -5.86 -7.21
CA THR A 141 -8.82 -5.00 -8.01
C THR A 141 -8.37 -3.72 -7.33
N GLY A 142 -8.94 -3.39 -6.16
CA GLY A 142 -8.53 -2.27 -5.33
C GLY A 142 -8.95 -0.90 -5.87
N SER A 143 -8.16 0.12 -5.52
CA SER A 143 -8.40 1.52 -5.89
C SER A 143 -7.09 2.27 -6.05
N GLU A 144 -7.15 3.41 -6.73
CA GLU A 144 -6.03 4.33 -6.94
C GLU A 144 -6.36 5.71 -6.37
N PRO A 145 -5.33 6.55 -6.08
CA PRO A 145 -5.56 7.92 -5.67
C PRO A 145 -6.39 8.68 -6.70
N ALA A 146 -7.43 9.38 -6.23
CA ALA A 146 -8.27 10.19 -7.12
C ALA A 146 -7.44 11.32 -7.76
N ARG A 147 -7.59 11.49 -9.07
CA ARG A 147 -6.98 12.58 -9.82
C ARG A 147 -8.04 13.65 -10.08
N LEU A 148 -8.03 14.69 -9.25
CA LEU A 148 -8.93 15.83 -9.44
C LEU A 148 -8.43 16.71 -10.57
N PRO A 149 -9.29 17.11 -11.55
CA PRO A 149 -8.86 17.86 -12.73
C PRO A 149 -8.24 19.24 -12.45
N LEU A 150 -8.48 19.77 -11.25
CA LEU A 150 -7.94 21.08 -10.83
C LEU A 150 -6.46 21.04 -10.45
N PHE A 151 -5.86 19.85 -10.31
CA PHE A 151 -4.43 19.68 -9.98
C PHE A 151 -3.67 19.11 -11.16
N ASP A 152 -2.54 19.73 -11.46
CA ASP A 152 -1.59 19.22 -12.46
C ASP A 152 -0.69 18.14 -11.82
N PHE A 153 -1.08 16.87 -11.98
CA PHE A 153 -0.33 15.74 -11.43
C PHE A 153 0.99 15.44 -12.17
N ASP A 154 1.28 16.12 -13.27
CA ASP A 154 2.56 16.02 -13.95
C ASP A 154 3.58 17.04 -13.38
N HIS A 155 3.09 18.02 -12.60
CA HIS A 155 3.97 18.96 -11.91
C HIS A 155 4.69 18.28 -10.73
N PRO A 156 6.01 18.40 -10.58
CA PRO A 156 6.80 17.65 -9.58
C PRO A 156 6.48 18.01 -8.13
N ALA A 157 5.83 19.14 -7.86
CA ALA A 157 5.39 19.53 -6.53
C ALA A 157 3.99 18.99 -6.18
N VAL A 158 3.27 18.36 -7.13
CA VAL A 158 1.96 17.75 -6.89
C VAL A 158 2.14 16.26 -6.68
N LEU A 159 1.88 15.83 -5.45
CA LEU A 159 2.09 14.45 -5.03
C LEU A 159 0.76 13.74 -4.76
N THR A 160 0.72 12.46 -5.08
CA THR A 160 -0.28 11.53 -4.54
C THR A 160 0.23 10.94 -3.23
N SER A 161 -0.65 10.28 -2.45
CA SER A 161 -0.22 9.51 -1.27
C SER A 161 0.86 8.48 -1.58
N THR A 162 0.83 7.89 -2.78
CA THR A 162 1.84 6.93 -3.24
C THR A 162 3.21 7.58 -3.48
N SER A 163 3.25 8.71 -4.20
CA SER A 163 4.51 9.40 -4.49
C SER A 163 5.07 10.12 -3.27
N ALA A 164 4.20 10.61 -2.36
CA ALA A 164 4.62 11.24 -1.12
C ALA A 164 5.41 10.30 -0.19
N LEU A 165 5.10 9.01 -0.14
CA LEU A 165 5.86 8.02 0.62
C LEU A 165 7.29 7.78 0.06
N ARG A 166 7.56 8.22 -1.17
CA ARG A 166 8.83 8.04 -1.87
C ARG A 166 9.63 9.32 -2.04
N MET A 167 9.20 10.42 -1.40
CA MET A 167 9.94 11.68 -1.44
C MET A 167 11.42 11.47 -1.10
N GLU A 168 12.30 12.05 -1.86
CA GLU A 168 13.75 11.98 -1.59
C GLU A 168 14.16 12.82 -0.39
N ARG A 169 13.45 13.90 -0.14
CA ARG A 169 13.70 14.85 0.95
C ARG A 169 12.41 15.22 1.65
N LEU A 170 12.49 15.47 2.93
CA LEU A 170 11.40 16.06 3.69
C LEU A 170 11.22 17.52 3.23
N PRO A 171 10.02 17.94 2.79
CA PRO A 171 9.79 19.32 2.39
C PRO A 171 9.70 20.23 3.62
N ALA A 172 10.11 21.50 3.46
CA ALA A 172 9.96 22.49 4.52
C ALA A 172 8.49 22.82 4.82
N SER A 173 7.61 22.71 3.80
CA SER A 173 6.17 22.87 3.96
C SER A 173 5.40 21.99 3.00
N MET A 174 4.18 21.60 3.38
CA MET A 174 3.26 20.82 2.55
C MET A 174 1.82 21.25 2.76
N VAL A 175 1.09 21.41 1.66
CA VAL A 175 -0.37 21.53 1.68
C VAL A 175 -0.96 20.16 1.37
N ILE A 176 -1.80 19.66 2.27
CA ILE A 176 -2.51 18.38 2.10
C ILE A 176 -3.96 18.70 1.78
N VAL A 177 -4.45 18.19 0.65
CA VAL A 177 -5.84 18.36 0.23
C VAL A 177 -6.62 17.09 0.53
N GLY A 178 -7.59 17.21 1.43
CA GLY A 178 -8.41 16.13 1.98
C GLY A 178 -8.06 15.81 3.43
N GLY A 179 -9.04 16.05 4.33
CA GLY A 179 -8.95 15.77 5.78
C GLY A 179 -9.40 14.36 6.16
N GLY A 180 -9.46 13.43 5.20
CA GLY A 180 -9.71 12.02 5.48
C GLY A 180 -8.54 11.33 6.18
N ILE A 181 -8.70 10.03 6.45
CA ILE A 181 -7.72 9.21 7.21
C ILE A 181 -6.30 9.38 6.65
N ILE A 182 -6.11 9.28 5.34
CA ILE A 182 -4.79 9.39 4.71
C ILE A 182 -4.19 10.78 4.90
N GLY A 183 -4.96 11.85 4.69
CA GLY A 183 -4.48 13.21 4.85
C GLY A 183 -4.07 13.52 6.30
N CYS A 184 -4.87 13.10 7.26
CA CYS A 184 -4.57 13.24 8.69
C CYS A 184 -3.31 12.44 9.09
N GLU A 185 -3.14 11.23 8.57
CA GLU A 185 -1.93 10.42 8.83
C GLU A 185 -0.67 11.09 8.27
N PHE A 186 -0.74 11.64 7.04
CA PHE A 186 0.39 12.39 6.49
C PHE A 186 0.68 13.66 7.27
N ALA A 187 -0.34 14.40 7.72
CA ALA A 187 -0.17 15.57 8.56
C ALA A 187 0.53 15.21 9.89
N SER A 188 0.04 14.17 10.57
CA SER A 188 0.62 13.68 11.83
C SER A 188 2.03 13.12 11.66
N MET A 189 2.34 12.54 10.50
CA MET A 189 3.66 12.01 10.18
C MET A 189 4.68 13.14 9.92
N LEU A 190 4.30 14.18 9.18
CA LEU A 190 5.23 15.17 8.67
C LEU A 190 5.49 16.31 9.67
N ALA A 191 4.48 16.71 10.42
CA ALA A 191 4.61 17.85 11.34
C ALA A 191 5.68 17.67 12.44
N PRO A 192 5.75 16.52 13.17
CA PRO A 192 6.80 16.31 14.16
C PRO A 192 8.21 16.24 13.58
N LEU A 193 8.33 15.97 12.27
CA LEU A 193 9.60 15.92 11.55
C LEU A 193 10.07 17.31 11.08
N GLY A 194 9.33 18.39 11.42
CA GLY A 194 9.69 19.77 11.09
C GLY A 194 9.09 20.32 9.79
N CYS A 195 8.20 19.59 9.13
CA CYS A 195 7.46 20.09 7.98
C CYS A 195 6.29 20.99 8.42
N SER A 196 6.19 22.21 7.88
CA SER A 196 5.02 23.07 8.09
C SER A 196 3.84 22.55 7.28
N VAL A 197 2.84 21.95 7.95
CA VAL A 197 1.71 21.31 7.27
C VAL A 197 0.47 22.19 7.33
N THR A 198 -0.17 22.38 6.17
CA THR A 198 -1.52 22.95 6.05
C THR A 198 -2.46 21.87 5.49
N LEU A 199 -3.51 21.52 6.23
CA LEU A 199 -4.53 20.57 5.79
C LEU A 199 -5.77 21.33 5.37
N VAL A 200 -6.28 21.04 4.17
CA VAL A 200 -7.46 21.67 3.58
C VAL A 200 -8.52 20.60 3.36
N GLU A 201 -9.70 20.80 3.95
CA GLU A 201 -10.87 19.94 3.78
C GLU A 201 -12.05 20.77 3.24
N ALA A 202 -12.76 20.19 2.27
CA ALA A 202 -13.89 20.88 1.62
C ALA A 202 -15.24 20.58 2.30
N LEU A 203 -15.32 19.47 3.04
CA LEU A 203 -16.55 19.03 3.72
C LEU A 203 -16.46 19.31 5.22
N PRO A 204 -17.61 19.59 5.88
CA PRO A 204 -17.67 19.79 7.32
C PRO A 204 -17.39 18.51 8.11
#